data_0e4323ae63a76fe6b02303f138c0742e
#
_entry.id   0e4323ae63a76fe6b02303f138c0742e
#
_cell.length_a   1.000
_cell.length_b   1.000
_cell.length_c   1.000
_cell.angle_alpha   90.00
_cell.angle_beta   90.00
_cell.angle_gamma   90.00
#
_symmetry.space_group_name_H-M   'P 1'
#
loop_
_entity.id
_entity.type
_entity.pdbx_description
1 polymer ?
#
loop_
_entity_poly.entity_id
_entity_poly.type
_entity_poly.pdbx_seq_one_letter_code
_entity_poly.pdbx_strand_id
1 'polypeptide(L)'
;GNHYRDGYVYKKDGPYTKCVVNNTQSKLVANIHDVLVKCGIKDGMTLGFHHHFREGDYIVNMVMEEVHKMGIKDITICASSLGKAHDPIVPYIEDGTITNIQSSGVRGKIGEAISAGKLKGLAIMRSHGGRVRAIESGETRIDIAFIGTPTCDDYGNCRGIGGKSDCGVLSYAMVDGDYADKVVAITDCLVPFPNFPAHISMTKVDYVVVVDAIGDPKKIATGAAKPTTDMRKLMMADYCTQFVVNS
;
A
#
# COMPACT_ATOMS: atom_id res chain seq x y z
N GLY A 1 -5.68 2.95 -24.33
CA GLY A 1 -4.36 2.58 -24.70
C GLY A 1 -3.41 3.73 -24.44
N ASN A 2 -2.19 3.42 -24.23
CA ASN A 2 -1.21 4.45 -24.04
C ASN A 2 -0.52 4.81 -25.34
N HIS A 3 -0.96 5.86 -25.91
CA HIS A 3 -0.54 6.30 -27.22
C HIS A 3 0.67 7.23 -27.18
N TYR A 4 1.18 7.49 -25.98
CA TYR A 4 2.21 8.51 -25.82
C TYR A 4 3.62 7.99 -25.83
N ARG A 5 3.80 6.68 -26.02
CA ARG A 5 5.13 6.07 -26.05
C ARG A 5 5.21 5.13 -27.24
N ASP A 6 5.83 5.61 -28.29
CA ASP A 6 6.14 4.78 -29.44
C ASP A 6 7.01 3.61 -28.99
N GLY A 7 6.61 2.40 -29.39
CA GLY A 7 7.32 1.18 -29.04
C GLY A 7 7.09 0.62 -27.62
N TYR A 8 6.26 1.25 -26.81
CA TYR A 8 5.89 0.71 -25.51
C TYR A 8 4.72 -0.27 -25.64
N VAL A 9 5.01 -1.52 -25.47
CA VAL A 9 3.99 -2.58 -25.43
C VAL A 9 3.55 -2.77 -23.97
N TYR A 10 2.30 -2.42 -23.67
CA TYR A 10 1.71 -2.83 -22.41
C TYR A 10 1.52 -4.32 -22.41
N LYS A 11 2.32 -4.97 -21.61
CA LYS A 11 2.06 -6.35 -21.29
C LYS A 11 0.94 -6.39 -20.25
N LYS A 12 -0.29 -6.51 -20.72
CA LYS A 12 -1.43 -6.80 -19.86
C LYS A 12 -1.42 -8.29 -19.58
N ASP A 13 -0.62 -8.69 -18.63
CA ASP A 13 -0.77 -10.01 -18.04
C ASP A 13 -1.96 -9.94 -17.07
N GLY A 14 -2.78 -10.97 -17.03
CA GLY A 14 -3.81 -11.09 -16.01
C GLY A 14 -3.19 -11.18 -14.61
N PRO A 15 -4.02 -11.26 -13.56
CA PRO A 15 -3.52 -11.42 -12.20
C PRO A 15 -2.59 -12.63 -12.09
N TYR A 16 -1.41 -12.43 -11.51
CA TYR A 16 -0.47 -13.51 -11.31
C TYR A 16 -0.94 -14.44 -10.21
N THR A 17 -0.93 -15.73 -10.51
CA THR A 17 -0.92 -16.74 -9.46
C THR A 17 0.51 -17.21 -9.31
N LYS A 18 1.15 -16.84 -8.22
CA LYS A 18 2.48 -17.31 -7.90
C LYS A 18 2.37 -18.74 -7.40
N CYS A 19 2.60 -19.68 -8.29
CA CYS A 19 2.57 -21.08 -7.93
C CYS A 19 3.75 -21.39 -7.02
N VAL A 20 3.54 -21.29 -5.73
CA VAL A 20 4.48 -21.80 -4.76
C VAL A 20 4.22 -23.28 -4.62
N VAL A 21 4.86 -24.04 -5.46
CA VAL A 21 4.72 -25.50 -5.47
C VAL A 21 5.39 -26.17 -4.26
N ASN A 22 6.19 -25.43 -3.50
CA ASN A 22 6.90 -25.98 -2.38
C ASN A 22 6.13 -25.79 -1.07
N ASN A 23 5.29 -26.75 -0.74
CA ASN A 23 4.50 -26.78 0.50
C ASN A 23 5.36 -26.96 1.77
N THR A 24 6.67 -27.09 1.64
CA THR A 24 7.57 -27.39 2.75
C THR A 24 8.38 -26.17 3.20
N GLN A 25 8.30 -25.05 2.50
CA GLN A 25 9.07 -23.86 2.83
C GLN A 25 8.17 -22.69 3.19
N SER A 26 8.33 -22.23 4.40
CA SER A 26 7.81 -20.96 4.88
C SER A 26 8.32 -19.79 4.02
N LYS A 27 7.50 -18.77 3.84
CA LYS A 27 7.87 -17.51 3.16
C LYS A 27 8.44 -16.47 4.12
N LEU A 28 8.65 -16.83 5.36
CA LEU A 28 9.17 -15.92 6.37
C LEU A 28 10.57 -15.43 6.00
N VAL A 29 10.75 -14.13 6.17
CA VAL A 29 12.03 -13.43 6.05
C VAL A 29 12.26 -12.66 7.35
N ALA A 30 13.50 -12.60 7.79
CA ALA A 30 13.84 -12.15 9.14
C ALA A 30 13.48 -10.67 9.41
N ASN A 31 13.63 -9.80 8.42
CA ASN A 31 13.41 -8.35 8.58
C ASN A 31 13.20 -7.64 7.25
N ILE A 32 12.94 -6.33 7.31
CA ILE A 32 12.70 -5.50 6.12
C ILE A 32 13.95 -5.43 5.22
N HIS A 33 15.14 -5.32 5.79
CA HIS A 33 16.39 -5.29 5.00
C HIS A 33 16.52 -6.54 4.13
N ASP A 34 16.41 -7.70 4.76
CA ASP A 34 16.60 -8.98 4.08
C ASP A 34 15.54 -9.21 2.99
N VAL A 35 14.31 -8.78 3.21
CA VAL A 35 13.27 -8.93 2.19
C VAL A 35 13.49 -7.97 1.01
N LEU A 36 13.98 -6.74 1.25
CA LEU A 36 14.36 -5.82 0.18
C LEU A 36 15.48 -6.40 -0.69
N VAL A 37 16.50 -6.99 -0.06
CA VAL A 37 17.58 -7.71 -0.76
C VAL A 37 17.03 -8.88 -1.58
N LYS A 38 16.16 -9.72 -0.98
CA LYS A 38 15.52 -10.85 -1.68
C LYS A 38 14.64 -10.42 -2.85
N CYS A 39 13.98 -9.27 -2.75
CA CYS A 39 13.19 -8.68 -3.83
C CYS A 39 14.06 -8.04 -4.92
N GLY A 40 15.37 -7.89 -4.69
CA GLY A 40 16.29 -7.28 -5.63
C GLY A 40 16.06 -5.78 -5.79
N ILE A 41 15.81 -5.07 -4.67
CA ILE A 41 15.60 -3.62 -4.68
C ILE A 41 16.75 -2.90 -5.37
N LYS A 42 16.43 -1.91 -6.20
CA LYS A 42 17.39 -1.07 -6.91
C LYS A 42 16.79 0.29 -7.25
N ASP A 43 17.65 1.21 -7.67
CA ASP A 43 17.25 2.54 -8.13
C ASP A 43 16.20 2.46 -9.26
N GLY A 44 15.29 3.41 -9.27
CA GLY A 44 14.25 3.55 -10.28
C GLY A 44 13.02 2.66 -10.09
N MET A 45 12.97 1.81 -9.07
CA MET A 45 11.84 0.94 -8.81
C MET A 45 10.61 1.67 -8.31
N THR A 46 9.43 1.10 -8.60
CA THR A 46 8.13 1.53 -8.08
C THR A 46 7.72 0.63 -6.92
N LEU A 47 7.51 1.23 -5.76
CA LEU A 47 7.06 0.56 -4.54
C LEU A 47 5.58 0.83 -4.29
N GLY A 48 4.80 -0.23 -4.15
CA GLY A 48 3.37 -0.19 -3.90
C GLY A 48 3.04 -0.17 -2.42
N PHE A 49 2.13 0.73 -2.02
CA PHE A 49 1.63 0.84 -0.64
C PHE A 49 0.12 1.11 -0.61
N HIS A 50 -0.51 0.91 0.54
CA HIS A 50 -1.94 1.16 0.72
C HIS A 50 -2.23 2.00 1.95
N HIS A 51 -3.45 2.54 2.00
CA HIS A 51 -3.90 3.47 3.03
C HIS A 51 -4.99 2.87 3.94
N HIS A 52 -5.08 1.57 4.07
CA HIS A 52 -6.10 0.97 4.95
C HIS A 52 -5.80 1.15 6.45
N PHE A 53 -4.54 1.44 6.81
CA PHE A 53 -4.16 1.82 8.19
C PHE A 53 -4.32 3.33 8.49
N ARG A 54 -4.74 4.12 7.50
CA ARG A 54 -5.04 5.56 7.67
C ARG A 54 -3.88 6.33 8.31
N GLU A 55 -4.17 7.17 9.31
CA GLU A 55 -3.16 7.93 10.07
C GLU A 55 -2.40 7.08 11.10
N GLY A 56 -2.69 5.79 11.18
CA GLY A 56 -1.99 4.83 12.03
C GLY A 56 -0.92 4.02 11.29
N ASP A 57 -0.69 4.24 10.01
CA ASP A 57 0.25 3.43 9.22
C ASP A 57 1.72 3.65 9.60
N TYR A 58 2.45 2.54 9.79
CA TYR A 58 3.90 2.53 9.99
C TYR A 58 4.65 1.94 8.79
N ILE A 59 3.96 1.28 7.86
CA ILE A 59 4.59 0.46 6.81
C ILE A 59 5.43 1.33 5.86
N VAL A 60 4.87 2.44 5.37
CA VAL A 60 5.58 3.33 4.43
C VAL A 60 6.87 3.84 5.04
N ASN A 61 6.80 4.33 6.28
CA ASN A 61 7.96 4.90 6.97
C ASN A 61 9.05 3.84 7.20
N MET A 62 8.67 2.67 7.69
CA MET A 62 9.56 1.55 8.00
C MET A 62 10.31 1.05 6.75
N VAL A 63 9.59 0.89 5.65
CA VAL A 63 10.19 0.44 4.39
C VAL A 63 11.08 1.52 3.79
N MET A 64 10.62 2.78 3.77
CA MET A 64 11.39 3.87 3.16
C MET A 64 12.62 4.26 3.98
N GLU A 65 12.58 4.11 5.29
CA GLU A 65 13.76 4.27 6.15
C GLU A 65 14.85 3.26 5.78
N GLU A 66 14.48 2.00 5.55
CA GLU A 66 15.44 0.96 5.18
C GLU A 66 15.96 1.15 3.76
N VAL A 67 15.10 1.49 2.80
CA VAL A 67 15.49 1.85 1.43
C VAL A 67 16.52 2.98 1.43
N HIS A 68 16.29 4.02 2.25
CA HIS A 68 17.23 5.13 2.40
C HIS A 68 18.57 4.69 3.01
N LYS A 69 18.56 3.86 4.07
CA LYS A 69 19.79 3.30 4.69
C LYS A 69 20.60 2.47 3.70
N MET A 70 19.95 1.76 2.80
CA MET A 70 20.60 0.99 1.74
C MET A 70 21.21 1.88 0.63
N GLY A 71 20.98 3.19 0.67
CA GLY A 71 21.49 4.13 -0.32
C GLY A 71 20.75 4.09 -1.67
N ILE A 72 19.60 3.44 -1.75
CA ILE A 72 18.78 3.33 -2.95
C ILE A 72 18.15 4.70 -3.26
N LYS A 73 18.08 5.04 -4.53
CA LYS A 73 17.61 6.34 -5.04
C LYS A 73 16.56 6.17 -6.15
N ASP A 74 15.94 7.28 -6.51
CA ASP A 74 15.00 7.37 -7.64
C ASP A 74 13.76 6.48 -7.49
N ILE A 75 13.28 6.28 -6.28
CA ILE A 75 12.10 5.47 -6.01
C ILE A 75 10.81 6.23 -6.39
N THR A 76 9.91 5.51 -7.04
CA THR A 76 8.52 5.91 -7.21
C THR A 76 7.66 5.29 -6.12
N ILE A 77 6.96 6.09 -5.33
CA ILE A 77 5.93 5.59 -4.41
C ILE A 77 4.59 5.54 -5.15
N CYS A 78 3.98 4.36 -5.24
CA CYS A 78 2.62 4.16 -5.72
C CYS A 78 1.72 3.78 -4.56
N ALA A 79 1.02 4.76 -3.98
CA ALA A 79 0.18 4.57 -2.79
C ALA A 79 -1.26 4.96 -3.04
N SER A 80 -2.22 4.27 -2.41
CA SER A 80 -3.62 4.67 -2.49
C SER A 80 -3.91 6.02 -1.83
N SER A 81 -3.15 6.39 -0.79
CA SER A 81 -3.12 7.75 -0.21
C SER A 81 -1.91 7.89 0.71
N LEU A 82 -1.43 9.12 0.87
CA LEU A 82 -0.39 9.49 1.82
C LEU A 82 -0.91 10.59 2.75
N GLY A 83 -0.93 10.29 4.05
CA GLY A 83 -1.41 11.20 5.10
C GLY A 83 -0.27 11.76 5.97
N LYS A 84 -0.64 12.44 7.05
CA LYS A 84 0.33 13.01 8.00
C LYS A 84 1.19 11.96 8.69
N ALA A 85 0.69 10.72 8.83
CA ALA A 85 1.47 9.61 9.38
C ALA A 85 2.76 9.37 8.59
N HIS A 86 2.79 9.74 7.32
CA HIS A 86 3.91 9.54 6.41
C HIS A 86 4.83 10.77 6.28
N ASP A 87 4.59 11.86 7.03
CA ASP A 87 5.44 13.05 7.02
C ASP A 87 6.94 12.76 7.26
N PRO A 88 7.34 11.72 8.00
CA PRO A 88 8.75 11.34 8.15
C PRO A 88 9.52 11.03 6.85
N ILE A 89 8.83 10.74 5.73
CA ILE A 89 9.52 10.47 4.45
C ILE A 89 9.90 11.76 3.67
N VAL A 90 9.52 12.94 4.13
CA VAL A 90 9.84 14.22 3.45
C VAL A 90 11.33 14.43 3.20
N PRO A 91 12.25 14.13 4.14
CA PRO A 91 13.69 14.20 3.86
C PRO A 91 14.15 13.33 2.69
N TYR A 92 13.47 12.19 2.46
CA TYR A 92 13.77 11.27 1.36
C TYR A 92 13.29 11.79 -0.01
N ILE A 93 12.35 12.73 -0.03
CA ILE A 93 11.97 13.50 -1.23
C ILE A 93 13.07 14.51 -1.54
N GLU A 94 13.56 15.22 -0.52
CA GLU A 94 14.54 16.29 -0.68
C GLU A 94 15.90 15.76 -1.14
N ASP A 95 16.32 14.59 -0.65
CA ASP A 95 17.61 13.99 -1.00
C ASP A 95 17.58 13.16 -2.30
N GLY A 96 16.37 12.91 -2.86
CA GLY A 96 16.19 12.15 -4.11
C GLY A 96 16.13 10.63 -3.93
N THR A 97 15.94 10.16 -2.71
CA THR A 97 15.54 8.77 -2.48
C THR A 97 14.16 8.51 -3.10
N ILE A 98 13.22 9.46 -2.92
CA ILE A 98 11.91 9.45 -3.56
C ILE A 98 11.88 10.56 -4.61
N THR A 99 11.67 10.20 -5.87
CA THR A 99 11.61 11.16 -6.98
C THR A 99 10.23 11.29 -7.59
N ASN A 100 9.39 10.26 -7.49
CA ASN A 100 8.04 10.27 -8.05
C ASN A 100 7.02 9.77 -7.03
N ILE A 101 5.80 10.30 -7.11
CA ILE A 101 4.67 9.87 -6.29
C ILE A 101 3.45 9.68 -7.17
N GLN A 102 2.82 8.51 -7.11
CA GLN A 102 1.54 8.20 -7.72
C GLN A 102 0.54 7.88 -6.61
N SER A 103 -0.54 8.67 -6.49
CA SER A 103 -1.47 8.54 -5.38
C SER A 103 -2.88 9.00 -5.73
N SER A 104 -3.87 8.62 -4.91
CA SER A 104 -5.21 9.20 -4.99
C SER A 104 -5.34 10.47 -4.15
N GLY A 105 -4.40 10.71 -3.24
CA GLY A 105 -4.37 11.90 -2.42
C GLY A 105 -3.12 11.99 -1.56
N VAL A 106 -2.62 13.20 -1.41
CA VAL A 106 -1.45 13.50 -0.59
C VAL A 106 -1.78 14.65 0.35
N ARG A 107 -1.43 14.51 1.63
CA ARG A 107 -1.71 15.49 2.69
C ARG A 107 -0.46 15.73 3.53
N GLY A 108 -0.56 16.69 4.46
CA GLY A 108 0.52 17.00 5.39
C GLY A 108 1.75 17.57 4.70
N LYS A 109 2.90 17.39 5.32
CA LYS A 109 4.18 17.95 4.85
C LYS A 109 4.63 17.38 3.49
N ILE A 110 4.20 16.18 3.14
CA ILE A 110 4.46 15.61 1.80
C ILE A 110 3.76 16.46 0.73
N GLY A 111 2.48 16.80 0.94
CA GLY A 111 1.73 17.65 0.03
C GLY A 111 2.35 19.04 -0.10
N GLU A 112 2.82 19.61 1.01
CA GLU A 112 3.54 20.89 1.03
C GLU A 112 4.86 20.80 0.25
N ALA A 113 5.65 19.75 0.44
CA ALA A 113 6.90 19.52 -0.26
C ALA A 113 6.71 19.41 -1.78
N ILE A 114 5.69 18.66 -2.22
CA ILE A 114 5.33 18.53 -3.64
C ILE A 114 4.91 19.90 -4.21
N SER A 115 4.04 20.63 -3.50
CA SER A 115 3.56 21.94 -3.92
C SER A 115 4.68 22.99 -3.98
N ALA A 116 5.68 22.84 -3.15
CA ALA A 116 6.90 23.67 -3.15
C ALA A 116 7.93 23.26 -4.22
N GLY A 117 7.63 22.26 -5.07
CA GLY A 117 8.53 21.81 -6.13
C GLY A 117 9.74 21.02 -5.64
N LYS A 118 9.71 20.44 -4.43
CA LYS A 118 10.84 19.67 -3.89
C LYS A 118 10.94 18.25 -4.48
N LEU A 119 9.85 17.73 -5.06
CA LEU A 119 9.87 16.45 -5.75
C LEU A 119 10.58 16.60 -7.10
N LYS A 120 11.63 15.83 -7.33
CA LYS A 120 12.46 15.93 -8.55
C LYS A 120 11.76 15.47 -9.83
N GLY A 121 10.83 14.53 -9.70
CA GLY A 121 10.07 13.96 -10.81
C GLY A 121 8.61 14.40 -10.77
N LEU A 122 7.69 13.46 -10.96
CA LEU A 122 6.27 13.72 -11.15
C LEU A 122 5.43 13.28 -9.93
N ALA A 123 4.45 14.12 -9.58
CA ALA A 123 3.34 13.73 -8.73
C ALA A 123 2.11 13.47 -9.60
N ILE A 124 1.70 12.22 -9.72
CA ILE A 124 0.54 11.81 -10.52
C ILE A 124 -0.62 11.50 -9.59
N MET A 125 -1.69 12.32 -9.68
CA MET A 125 -2.89 12.10 -8.89
C MET A 125 -3.97 11.41 -9.72
N ARG A 126 -4.50 10.31 -9.17
CA ARG A 126 -5.59 9.54 -9.77
C ARG A 126 -6.70 9.35 -8.76
N SER A 127 -7.94 9.18 -9.23
CA SER A 127 -9.00 8.67 -8.35
C SER A 127 -8.65 7.26 -7.85
N HIS A 128 -9.33 6.79 -6.81
CA HIS A 128 -9.14 5.42 -6.31
C HIS A 128 -9.34 4.38 -7.43
N GLY A 129 -10.44 4.44 -8.17
CA GLY A 129 -10.67 3.56 -9.32
C GLY A 129 -9.66 3.79 -10.46
N GLY A 130 -9.21 5.03 -10.67
CA GLY A 130 -8.19 5.36 -11.65
C GLY A 130 -6.82 4.75 -11.33
N ARG A 131 -6.47 4.59 -10.04
CA ARG A 131 -5.27 3.86 -9.63
C ARG A 131 -5.37 2.37 -9.97
N VAL A 132 -6.48 1.74 -9.61
CA VAL A 132 -6.74 0.33 -9.94
C VAL A 132 -6.65 0.12 -11.44
N ARG A 133 -7.37 0.92 -12.23
CA ARG A 133 -7.30 0.85 -13.70
C ARG A 133 -5.88 0.99 -14.24
N ALA A 134 -5.11 1.93 -13.72
CA ALA A 134 -3.74 2.16 -14.18
C ALA A 134 -2.82 0.96 -13.92
N ILE A 135 -3.01 0.25 -12.81
CA ILE A 135 -2.28 -0.98 -12.49
C ILE A 135 -2.75 -2.12 -13.39
N GLU A 136 -4.05 -2.36 -13.47
CA GLU A 136 -4.63 -3.44 -14.30
C GLU A 136 -4.34 -3.28 -15.79
N SER A 137 -4.28 -2.04 -16.29
CA SER A 137 -3.93 -1.77 -17.70
C SER A 137 -2.43 -1.80 -17.99
N GLY A 138 -1.58 -1.93 -16.97
CA GLY A 138 -0.13 -1.86 -17.11
C GLY A 138 0.42 -0.44 -17.32
N GLU A 139 -0.43 0.61 -17.16
CA GLU A 139 0.01 2.01 -17.20
C GLU A 139 0.93 2.32 -16.01
N THR A 140 0.64 1.73 -14.87
CA THR A 140 1.49 1.74 -13.69
C THR A 140 1.94 0.33 -13.37
N ARG A 141 3.25 0.10 -13.40
CA ARG A 141 3.85 -1.16 -12.93
C ARG A 141 4.35 -0.96 -11.52
N ILE A 142 4.11 -1.94 -10.67
CA ILE A 142 4.64 -2.01 -9.30
C ILE A 142 5.68 -3.12 -9.27
N ASP A 143 6.92 -2.77 -8.95
CA ASP A 143 8.02 -3.75 -8.84
C ASP A 143 7.91 -4.53 -7.53
N ILE A 144 7.64 -3.84 -6.40
CA ILE A 144 7.46 -4.46 -5.10
C ILE A 144 6.26 -3.84 -4.39
N ALA A 145 5.26 -4.64 -4.05
CA ALA A 145 4.14 -4.22 -3.22
C ALA A 145 4.36 -4.64 -1.75
N PHE A 146 4.19 -3.71 -0.84
CA PHE A 146 4.22 -3.96 0.59
C PHE A 146 2.81 -3.92 1.15
N ILE A 147 2.34 -5.05 1.64
CA ILE A 147 0.98 -5.24 2.16
C ILE A 147 1.05 -5.38 3.67
N GLY A 148 0.66 -4.33 4.38
CA GLY A 148 0.40 -4.43 5.81
C GLY A 148 -0.84 -5.27 6.06
N THR A 149 -0.74 -6.28 6.91
CA THR A 149 -1.84 -7.18 7.19
C THR A 149 -1.95 -7.49 8.68
N PRO A 150 -3.11 -7.22 9.31
CA PRO A 150 -3.35 -7.47 10.73
C PRO A 150 -3.10 -8.90 11.17
N THR A 151 -3.36 -9.88 10.30
CA THR A 151 -2.95 -11.28 10.51
C THR A 151 -2.43 -11.89 9.23
N CYS A 152 -1.40 -12.69 9.33
CA CYS A 152 -0.82 -13.46 8.23
C CYS A 152 -0.32 -14.81 8.75
N ASP A 153 -0.43 -15.87 7.95
CA ASP A 153 0.31 -17.09 8.22
C ASP A 153 1.67 -17.07 7.51
N ASP A 154 2.52 -18.02 7.81
CA ASP A 154 3.88 -18.12 7.27
C ASP A 154 3.93 -18.51 5.78
N TYR A 155 2.81 -18.85 5.18
CA TYR A 155 2.64 -19.07 3.75
C TYR A 155 2.11 -17.84 3.00
N GLY A 156 1.66 -16.81 3.71
CA GLY A 156 1.23 -15.55 3.13
C GLY A 156 -0.28 -15.43 2.89
N ASN A 157 -1.12 -16.18 3.59
CA ASN A 157 -2.56 -15.90 3.62
C ASN A 157 -2.83 -14.69 4.52
N CYS A 158 -3.23 -13.58 3.93
CA CYS A 158 -3.41 -12.30 4.59
C CYS A 158 -4.87 -12.01 4.92
N ARG A 159 -5.13 -11.49 6.12
CA ARG A 159 -6.45 -10.99 6.53
C ARG A 159 -6.33 -9.62 7.18
N GLY A 160 -7.30 -8.77 6.90
CA GLY A 160 -7.40 -7.44 7.52
C GLY A 160 -8.02 -7.45 8.92
N ILE A 161 -8.27 -8.61 9.50
CA ILE A 161 -8.94 -8.81 10.78
C ILE A 161 -8.25 -9.91 11.61
N GLY A 162 -8.53 -9.92 12.91
CA GLY A 162 -8.07 -10.96 13.84
C GLY A 162 -6.77 -10.61 14.58
N GLY A 163 -6.24 -9.41 14.39
CA GLY A 163 -5.06 -8.92 15.08
C GLY A 163 -5.32 -7.63 15.87
N LYS A 164 -4.29 -7.09 16.51
CA LYS A 164 -4.38 -5.80 17.23
C LYS A 164 -4.56 -4.59 16.31
N SER A 165 -4.19 -4.73 15.04
CA SER A 165 -4.19 -3.67 14.04
C SER A 165 -5.31 -3.85 13.00
N ASP A 166 -6.45 -4.39 13.40
CA ASP A 166 -7.59 -4.64 12.51
C ASP A 166 -7.99 -3.42 11.70
N CYS A 167 -8.07 -3.60 10.38
CA CYS A 167 -8.41 -2.54 9.43
C CYS A 167 -9.65 -2.87 8.57
N GLY A 168 -10.19 -4.08 8.71
CA GLY A 168 -11.27 -4.58 7.88
C GLY A 168 -10.76 -5.19 6.57
N VAL A 169 -11.45 -4.96 5.46
CA VAL A 169 -11.08 -5.51 4.15
C VAL A 169 -9.79 -4.89 3.64
N LEU A 170 -8.89 -5.71 3.08
CA LEU A 170 -7.62 -5.25 2.49
C LEU A 170 -7.78 -4.52 1.15
N SER A 171 -9.01 -4.43 0.62
CA SER A 171 -9.46 -3.54 -0.46
C SER A 171 -8.42 -3.32 -1.59
N TYR A 172 -7.88 -2.10 -1.72
CA TYR A 172 -6.93 -1.74 -2.78
C TYR A 172 -5.62 -2.52 -2.78
N ALA A 173 -5.26 -3.14 -1.65
CA ALA A 173 -4.12 -4.03 -1.57
C ALA A 173 -4.27 -5.28 -2.46
N MET A 174 -5.50 -5.65 -2.79
CA MET A 174 -5.79 -6.82 -3.64
C MET A 174 -5.23 -6.64 -5.04
N VAL A 175 -5.41 -5.46 -5.66
CA VAL A 175 -4.88 -5.20 -6.99
C VAL A 175 -3.35 -5.18 -7.00
N ASP A 176 -2.73 -4.67 -5.95
CA ASP A 176 -1.28 -4.70 -5.82
C ASP A 176 -0.78 -6.15 -5.69
N GLY A 177 -1.48 -6.98 -4.91
CA GLY A 177 -1.22 -8.40 -4.79
C GLY A 177 -1.38 -9.17 -6.10
N ASP A 178 -2.31 -8.73 -6.95
CA ASP A 178 -2.58 -9.38 -8.23
C ASP A 178 -1.58 -9.00 -9.33
N TYR A 179 -1.03 -7.79 -9.31
CA TYR A 179 -0.29 -7.24 -10.46
C TYR A 179 1.15 -6.81 -10.16
N ALA A 180 1.58 -6.72 -8.90
CA ALA A 180 2.98 -6.40 -8.59
C ALA A 180 3.91 -7.57 -8.92
N ASP A 181 5.13 -7.26 -9.34
CA ASP A 181 6.14 -8.29 -9.66
C ASP A 181 6.54 -9.09 -8.42
N LYS A 182 6.68 -8.41 -7.27
CA LYS A 182 6.91 -9.00 -5.96
C LYS A 182 5.91 -8.49 -4.95
N VAL A 183 5.46 -9.35 -4.06
CA VAL A 183 4.52 -9.01 -2.99
C VAL A 183 5.07 -9.45 -1.65
N VAL A 184 5.20 -8.50 -0.74
CA VAL A 184 5.67 -8.68 0.62
C VAL A 184 4.53 -8.40 1.58
N ALA A 185 4.11 -9.40 2.33
CA ALA A 185 3.20 -9.23 3.46
C ALA A 185 3.99 -8.82 4.71
N ILE A 186 3.57 -7.75 5.37
CA ILE A 186 4.15 -7.29 6.63
C ILE A 186 3.07 -7.37 7.71
N THR A 187 3.34 -8.13 8.76
CA THR A 187 2.36 -8.37 9.83
C THR A 187 2.99 -8.18 11.22
N ASP A 188 2.18 -7.82 12.19
CA ASP A 188 2.54 -7.83 13.61
C ASP A 188 1.81 -8.94 14.40
N CYS A 189 1.17 -9.87 13.65
CA CYS A 189 0.47 -11.01 14.21
C CYS A 189 0.56 -12.22 13.27
N LEU A 190 1.61 -13.01 13.44
CA LEU A 190 1.74 -14.30 12.75
C LEU A 190 0.79 -15.31 13.38
N VAL A 191 -0.03 -15.95 12.57
CA VAL A 191 -1.00 -16.96 13.01
C VAL A 191 -0.70 -18.32 12.36
N PRO A 192 -1.18 -19.43 12.96
CA PRO A 192 -1.02 -20.75 12.35
C PRO A 192 -1.69 -20.85 10.97
N PHE A 193 -1.04 -21.58 10.08
CA PHE A 193 -1.65 -21.96 8.78
C PHE A 193 -2.83 -22.95 9.00
N PRO A 194 -3.95 -22.80 8.25
CA PRO A 194 -4.25 -21.77 7.25
C PRO A 194 -5.00 -20.57 7.86
N ASN A 195 -4.60 -19.34 7.49
CA ASN A 195 -5.31 -18.12 7.88
C ASN A 195 -6.49 -17.85 6.92
N PHE A 196 -7.61 -18.53 7.12
CA PHE A 196 -8.78 -18.47 6.24
C PHE A 196 -10.05 -17.88 6.91
N PRO A 197 -10.96 -17.31 6.10
CA PRO A 197 -10.84 -17.01 4.67
C PRO A 197 -9.83 -15.89 4.42
N ALA A 198 -8.91 -16.08 3.49
CA ALA A 198 -7.88 -15.09 3.18
C ALA A 198 -8.45 -13.95 2.31
N HIS A 199 -8.13 -12.70 2.64
CA HIS A 199 -8.42 -11.56 1.78
C HIS A 199 -7.44 -11.49 0.61
N ILE A 200 -6.17 -11.84 0.86
CA ILE A 200 -5.15 -12.04 -0.17
C ILE A 200 -4.56 -13.42 0.07
N SER A 201 -4.66 -14.28 -0.94
CA SER A 201 -4.19 -15.66 -0.86
C SER A 201 -2.67 -15.75 -0.89
N MET A 202 -2.13 -16.77 -0.25
CA MET A 202 -0.72 -17.14 -0.32
C MET A 202 -0.20 -17.27 -1.76
N THR A 203 -1.08 -17.56 -2.73
CA THR A 203 -0.72 -17.67 -4.15
C THR A 203 -0.27 -16.36 -4.79
N LYS A 204 -0.48 -15.23 -4.09
CA LYS A 204 -0.12 -13.89 -4.53
C LYS A 204 1.11 -13.32 -3.80
N VAL A 205 1.48 -13.90 -2.66
CA VAL A 205 2.50 -13.38 -1.77
C VAL A 205 3.82 -14.11 -1.98
N ASP A 206 4.92 -13.38 -2.15
CA ASP A 206 6.26 -13.94 -2.26
C ASP A 206 6.92 -14.14 -0.90
N TYR A 207 6.82 -13.14 -0.03
CA TYR A 207 7.51 -13.13 1.27
C TYR A 207 6.62 -12.60 2.38
N VAL A 208 6.90 -13.02 3.60
CA VAL A 208 6.24 -12.58 4.83
C VAL A 208 7.30 -12.06 5.80
N VAL A 209 7.09 -10.86 6.33
CA VAL A 209 7.93 -10.25 7.37
C VAL A 209 7.09 -9.98 8.60
N VAL A 210 7.58 -10.41 9.76
CA VAL A 210 6.96 -10.14 11.06
C VAL A 210 7.69 -8.96 11.71
N VAL A 211 6.93 -7.98 12.16
CA VAL A 211 7.42 -6.77 12.83
C VAL A 211 6.69 -6.56 14.16
N ASP A 212 7.23 -5.73 15.03
CA ASP A 212 6.61 -5.47 16.35
C ASP A 212 5.25 -4.77 16.25
N ALA A 213 5.10 -3.86 15.28
CA ALA A 213 3.87 -3.14 15.02
C ALA A 213 3.79 -2.67 13.57
N ILE A 214 2.66 -2.92 12.91
CA ILE A 214 2.37 -2.41 11.57
C ILE A 214 1.67 -1.06 11.60
N GLY A 215 1.21 -0.63 12.77
CA GLY A 215 0.56 0.66 12.94
C GLY A 215 0.06 0.91 14.36
N ASP A 216 -0.55 2.08 14.56
CA ASP A 216 -1.24 2.46 15.81
C ASP A 216 -2.71 2.03 15.75
N PRO A 217 -3.14 1.00 16.50
CA PRO A 217 -4.52 0.50 16.46
C PRO A 217 -5.57 1.58 16.72
N LYS A 218 -5.25 2.56 17.57
CA LYS A 218 -6.20 3.66 17.92
C LYS A 218 -6.49 4.60 16.75
N LYS A 219 -5.58 4.68 15.78
CA LYS A 219 -5.70 5.52 14.59
C LYS A 219 -6.14 4.74 13.36
N ILE A 220 -6.06 3.41 13.41
CA ILE A 220 -6.50 2.50 12.34
C ILE A 220 -8.00 2.27 12.41
N ALA A 221 -8.54 2.07 13.59
CA ALA A 221 -9.94 1.70 13.81
C ALA A 221 -10.92 2.71 13.18
N THR A 222 -12.02 2.20 12.65
CA THR A 222 -13.10 2.99 12.04
C THR A 222 -13.75 3.98 13.00
N GLY A 223 -13.69 3.73 14.31
CA GLY A 223 -14.15 4.64 15.39
C GLY A 223 -13.34 5.94 15.51
N ALA A 224 -12.27 6.12 14.73
CA ALA A 224 -11.56 7.39 14.67
C ALA A 224 -12.36 8.51 13.97
N ALA A 225 -13.41 8.17 13.21
CA ALA A 225 -14.31 9.14 12.61
C ALA A 225 -15.28 9.64 13.69
N LYS A 226 -15.11 10.89 14.12
CA LYS A 226 -16.05 11.54 15.04
C LYS A 226 -17.30 11.96 14.27
N PRO A 227 -18.53 11.69 14.79
CA PRO A 227 -19.74 12.25 14.23
C PRO A 227 -19.62 13.78 14.11
N THR A 228 -20.08 14.33 13.01
CA THR A 228 -20.04 15.78 12.84
C THR A 228 -21.07 16.46 13.76
N THR A 229 -20.70 17.63 14.30
CA THR A 229 -21.62 18.53 15.01
C THR A 229 -22.02 19.74 14.13
N ASP A 230 -21.50 19.83 12.92
CA ASP A 230 -21.86 20.88 11.96
C ASP A 230 -23.30 20.68 11.46
N MET A 231 -24.21 21.58 11.83
CA MET A 231 -25.63 21.51 11.47
C MET A 231 -25.86 21.39 9.97
N ARG A 232 -25.05 22.05 9.14
CA ARG A 232 -25.19 21.97 7.67
C ARG A 232 -24.91 20.55 7.17
N LYS A 233 -23.88 19.89 7.73
CA LYS A 233 -23.53 18.51 7.37
C LYS A 233 -24.58 17.52 7.88
N LEU A 234 -25.15 17.77 9.05
CA LEU A 234 -26.26 16.96 9.58
C LEU A 234 -27.50 17.07 8.70
N MET A 235 -27.87 18.31 8.27
CA MET A 235 -28.99 18.52 7.34
C MET A 235 -28.73 17.83 5.99
N MET A 236 -27.51 17.91 5.44
CA MET A 236 -27.15 17.18 4.22
C MET A 236 -27.30 15.67 4.37
N ALA A 237 -26.85 15.11 5.49
CA ALA A 237 -26.99 13.70 5.79
C ALA A 237 -28.48 13.31 5.91
N ASP A 238 -29.31 14.14 6.55
CA ASP A 238 -30.74 13.91 6.68
C ASP A 238 -31.43 13.89 5.32
N TYR A 239 -31.17 14.87 4.43
CA TYR A 239 -31.72 14.88 3.06
C TYR A 239 -31.29 13.63 2.27
N CYS A 240 -30.03 13.23 2.36
CA CYS A 240 -29.56 12.00 1.70
C CYS A 240 -30.30 10.77 2.24
N THR A 241 -30.49 10.68 3.55
CA THR A 241 -31.20 9.58 4.20
C THR A 241 -32.65 9.54 3.75
N GLN A 242 -33.35 10.70 3.75
CA GLN A 242 -34.74 10.79 3.28
C GLN A 242 -34.87 10.35 1.82
N PHE A 243 -33.93 10.76 0.97
CA PHE A 243 -33.92 10.34 -0.43
C PHE A 243 -33.80 8.82 -0.56
N VAL A 244 -32.88 8.20 0.15
CA VAL A 244 -32.64 6.73 0.09
C VAL A 244 -33.83 5.95 0.67
N VAL A 245 -34.44 6.45 1.76
CA VAL A 245 -35.59 5.75 2.41
C VAL A 245 -36.85 5.84 1.59
N ASN A 246 -37.03 6.91 0.80
CA ASN A 246 -38.23 7.16 -0.01
C ASN A 246 -38.07 6.71 -1.47
N SER A 247 -36.93 6.11 -1.85
CA SER A 247 -36.66 5.51 -3.17
C SER A 247 -37.01 4.04 -3.21
#